data_5942aaa0d0d5813fbde4b86684e412e3
#
_entry.id   5942aaa0d0d5813fbde4b86684e412e3
#
_cell.length_a   1.000
_cell.length_b   1.000
_cell.length_c   1.000
_cell.angle_alpha   90.00
_cell.angle_beta   90.00
_cell.angle_gamma   90.00
#
_symmetry.space_group_name_H-M   'P 1'
#
loop_
_entity.id
_entity.type
_entity.pdbx_description
1 polymer ?
#
loop_
_entity_poly.entity_id
_entity_poly.type
_entity_poly.pdbx_seq_one_letter_code
_entity_poly.pdbx_strand_id
1 'polypeptide(L)'
;NKQPATLRAALPNRPLPPPAPSGQRSPWQRRGLGMRLLWPLSQLYRALQAWHARRQRPIHAGVPVIVVGNVIAGGAGKTPVTQAVVTYLQQHGWQPGIVSRGYGRRTTDCRQALPDSPAHEVGDEPALLARTTGAPVFVARQRIEAVQALRAHYPATNIIVSDDGLQHLALARDIELCVFNEDGVGNGWLLPAGPLREPWPRPVTATLYAGQPPQPMGSAPAFALQRRLAPTAYNGLGEHIDLLTLAQQPVEAVAAIARPGAFFAMLQAQGIPLAATQSLPDHADFAHFSRQCGHDTPLLCTEKDARKLWCQHPQAWAVPLQLQLPADFWDLLARELAKLQPTNSPPEHVNATTIGPF
;
A
#
# COMPACT_ATOMS: atom_id res chain seq x y z
N ASN A 1 -13.99 -53.35 6.00
CA ASN A 1 -14.05 -52.10 6.78
C ASN A 1 -12.65 -51.64 7.16
N LYS A 2 -12.03 -50.81 6.34
CA LYS A 2 -10.84 -50.03 6.70
C LYS A 2 -11.04 -48.62 6.14
N GLN A 3 -11.22 -47.63 7.04
CA GLN A 3 -11.22 -46.22 6.71
C GLN A 3 -9.81 -45.75 6.33
N PRO A 4 -9.62 -44.86 5.37
CA PRO A 4 -8.34 -44.25 5.12
C PRO A 4 -8.15 -43.04 6.08
N ALA A 5 -7.06 -43.09 6.82
CA ALA A 5 -6.61 -41.99 7.69
C ALA A 5 -6.15 -40.80 6.83
N THR A 6 -6.79 -39.65 7.02
CA THR A 6 -6.36 -38.35 6.46
C THR A 6 -5.15 -37.86 7.23
N LEU A 7 -3.96 -37.99 6.67
CA LEU A 7 -2.75 -37.31 7.13
C LEU A 7 -2.76 -35.85 6.60
N ARG A 8 -3.25 -34.90 7.39
CA ARG A 8 -2.93 -33.48 7.22
C ARG A 8 -1.52 -33.25 7.77
N ALA A 9 -0.51 -33.30 6.95
CA ALA A 9 0.81 -32.84 7.28
C ALA A 9 0.82 -31.30 7.31
N ALA A 10 0.88 -30.72 8.52
CA ALA A 10 1.18 -29.31 8.70
C ALA A 10 2.64 -29.07 8.26
N LEU A 11 2.82 -28.27 7.21
CA LEU A 11 4.14 -27.82 6.79
C LEU A 11 4.80 -26.99 7.91
N PRO A 12 6.06 -27.22 8.24
CA PRO A 12 6.75 -26.49 9.30
C PRO A 12 6.89 -25.01 8.92
N ASN A 13 6.56 -24.16 9.87
CA ASN A 13 6.68 -22.71 9.82
C ASN A 13 8.17 -22.31 9.77
N ARG A 14 8.83 -22.48 8.63
CA ARG A 14 10.22 -22.11 8.44
C ARG A 14 10.28 -20.63 8.08
N PRO A 15 10.97 -19.77 8.85
CA PRO A 15 11.17 -18.38 8.45
C PRO A 15 11.89 -18.35 7.10
N LEU A 16 11.41 -17.51 6.20
CA LEU A 16 12.01 -17.29 4.89
C LEU A 16 13.47 -16.85 5.06
N PRO A 17 14.41 -17.38 4.28
CA PRO A 17 15.76 -16.85 4.24
C PRO A 17 15.70 -15.38 3.81
N PRO A 18 16.60 -14.52 4.33
CA PRO A 18 16.67 -13.13 3.90
C PRO A 18 16.85 -13.09 2.38
N PRO A 19 16.16 -12.18 1.68
CA PRO A 19 16.28 -12.07 0.23
C PRO A 19 17.74 -11.85 -0.14
N ALA A 20 18.20 -12.56 -1.17
CA ALA A 20 19.54 -12.37 -1.72
C ALA A 20 19.74 -10.88 -2.03
N PRO A 21 20.92 -10.30 -1.76
CA PRO A 21 21.15 -8.88 -1.99
C PRO A 21 20.96 -8.57 -3.48
N SER A 22 19.88 -7.86 -3.81
CA SER A 22 19.65 -7.32 -5.14
C SER A 22 20.86 -6.43 -5.51
N GLY A 23 21.54 -6.75 -6.58
CA GLY A 23 22.88 -6.28 -6.92
C GLY A 23 23.05 -4.81 -7.31
N GLN A 24 22.19 -3.90 -6.90
CA GLN A 24 22.42 -2.46 -6.92
C GLN A 24 21.89 -1.85 -5.63
N ARG A 25 22.78 -1.74 -4.64
CA ARG A 25 22.48 -0.98 -3.43
C ARG A 25 22.25 0.48 -3.83
N SER A 26 21.09 1.02 -3.51
CA SER A 26 20.78 2.44 -3.69
C SER A 26 21.93 3.29 -3.14
N PRO A 27 22.38 4.34 -3.85
CA PRO A 27 23.42 5.25 -3.37
C PRO A 27 23.08 5.86 -2.01
N TRP A 28 21.82 5.88 -1.65
CA TRP A 28 21.29 6.38 -0.37
C TRP A 28 21.44 5.42 0.82
N GLN A 29 22.04 4.25 0.62
CA GLN A 29 22.33 3.34 1.75
C GLN A 29 23.56 3.77 2.56
N ARG A 30 24.44 4.61 1.99
CA ARG A 30 25.67 5.05 2.63
C ARG A 30 25.86 6.57 2.51
N ARG A 31 26.59 7.15 3.48
CA ARG A 31 26.99 8.57 3.48
C ARG A 31 28.28 8.76 2.68
N GLY A 32 28.29 8.35 1.41
CA GLY A 32 29.43 8.52 0.50
C GLY A 32 29.72 9.99 0.17
N LEU A 33 30.88 10.27 -0.45
CA LEU A 33 31.31 11.64 -0.80
C LEU A 33 30.28 12.40 -1.63
N GLY A 34 29.69 11.75 -2.64
CA GLY A 34 28.62 12.37 -3.46
C GLY A 34 27.41 12.78 -2.63
N MET A 35 27.01 11.97 -1.66
CA MET A 35 25.87 12.30 -0.79
C MET A 35 26.22 13.45 0.17
N ARG A 36 27.48 13.55 0.64
CA ARG A 36 27.95 14.68 1.45
C ARG A 36 27.95 15.98 0.68
N LEU A 37 28.29 15.98 -0.61
CA LEU A 37 28.21 17.15 -1.47
C LEU A 37 26.76 17.63 -1.68
N LEU A 38 25.79 16.71 -1.69
CA LEU A 38 24.37 17.03 -1.80
C LEU A 38 23.72 17.43 -0.46
N TRP A 39 24.40 17.22 0.67
CA TRP A 39 23.84 17.49 2.01
C TRP A 39 23.39 18.94 2.22
N PRO A 40 24.07 20.00 1.75
CA PRO A 40 23.59 21.37 1.88
C PRO A 40 22.23 21.59 1.20
N LEU A 41 22.01 20.96 0.03
CA LEU A 41 20.71 21.00 -0.67
C LEU A 41 19.62 20.32 0.15
N SER A 42 19.95 19.27 0.88
CA SER A 42 18.99 18.62 1.80
C SER A 42 18.59 19.52 2.96
N GLN A 43 19.50 20.39 3.46
CA GLN A 43 19.14 21.36 4.49
C GLN A 43 18.22 22.46 3.93
N LEU A 44 18.47 22.92 2.71
CA LEU A 44 17.55 23.84 2.02
C LEU A 44 16.18 23.20 1.82
N TYR A 45 16.14 21.96 1.35
CA TYR A 45 14.90 21.17 1.19
C TYR A 45 14.15 21.07 2.53
N ARG A 46 14.84 20.77 3.63
CA ARG A 46 14.28 20.75 4.98
C ARG A 46 13.65 22.06 5.38
N ALA A 47 14.36 23.18 5.14
CA ALA A 47 13.88 24.51 5.47
C ALA A 47 12.61 24.87 4.67
N LEU A 48 12.59 24.56 3.37
CA LEU A 48 11.44 24.78 2.49
C LEU A 48 10.23 23.93 2.93
N GLN A 49 10.45 22.68 3.30
CA GLN A 49 9.38 21.82 3.83
C GLN A 49 8.80 22.37 5.14
N ALA A 50 9.66 22.75 6.07
CA ALA A 50 9.23 23.33 7.35
C ALA A 50 8.43 24.64 7.14
N TRP A 51 8.88 25.49 6.21
CA TRP A 51 8.17 26.70 5.84
C TRP A 51 6.81 26.40 5.20
N HIS A 52 6.75 25.44 4.28
CA HIS A 52 5.52 25.01 3.66
C HIS A 52 4.54 24.42 4.69
N ALA A 53 5.03 23.54 5.57
CA ALA A 53 4.20 22.92 6.61
C ALA A 53 3.55 23.95 7.54
N ARG A 54 4.29 24.99 7.95
CA ARG A 54 3.77 26.06 8.83
C ARG A 54 2.65 26.88 8.18
N ARG A 55 2.57 26.89 6.84
CA ARG A 55 1.55 27.64 6.09
C ARG A 55 0.31 26.82 5.77
N GLN A 56 0.38 25.52 5.93
CA GLN A 56 -0.77 24.66 5.70
C GLN A 56 -1.80 24.84 6.82
N ARG A 57 -3.05 24.97 6.41
CA ARG A 57 -4.20 24.91 7.32
C ARG A 57 -4.95 23.63 6.99
N PRO A 58 -4.88 22.59 7.84
CA PRO A 58 -5.57 21.34 7.58
C PRO A 58 -7.09 21.55 7.49
N ILE A 59 -7.69 21.03 6.44
CA ILE A 59 -9.14 21.07 6.21
C ILE A 59 -9.70 19.71 6.64
N HIS A 60 -10.74 19.75 7.48
CA HIS A 60 -11.40 18.55 7.95
C HIS A 60 -12.30 17.96 6.87
N ALA A 61 -12.25 16.64 6.73
CA ALA A 61 -13.07 15.87 5.79
C ALA A 61 -14.55 15.78 6.22
N GLY A 62 -14.87 16.11 7.48
CA GLY A 62 -16.18 15.90 8.10
C GLY A 62 -16.48 14.45 8.46
N VAL A 63 -15.51 13.57 8.29
CA VAL A 63 -15.47 12.18 8.73
C VAL A 63 -14.01 11.85 9.11
N PRO A 64 -13.76 10.82 9.92
CA PRO A 64 -12.41 10.39 10.27
C PRO A 64 -11.54 10.09 9.04
N VAL A 65 -10.24 10.40 9.16
CA VAL A 65 -9.25 10.20 8.09
C VAL A 65 -8.08 9.36 8.59
N ILE A 66 -7.86 8.23 7.95
CA ILE A 66 -6.66 7.41 8.09
C ILE A 66 -5.72 7.76 6.94
N VAL A 67 -4.47 8.09 7.26
CA VAL A 67 -3.43 8.31 6.25
C VAL A 67 -2.47 7.13 6.28
N VAL A 68 -2.34 6.45 5.15
CA VAL A 68 -1.29 5.45 4.89
C VAL A 68 -0.24 6.09 4.01
N GLY A 69 1.02 6.05 4.44
CA GLY A 69 2.08 6.66 3.65
C GLY A 69 3.47 6.22 4.08
N ASN A 70 4.48 6.87 3.54
CA ASN A 70 5.87 6.63 3.90
C ASN A 70 6.66 7.94 3.91
N VAL A 71 7.79 7.94 4.59
CA VAL A 71 8.72 9.07 4.66
C VAL A 71 9.92 8.90 3.74
N ILE A 72 10.02 7.81 2.99
CA ILE A 72 11.13 7.50 2.07
C ILE A 72 10.70 7.64 0.61
N ALA A 73 11.62 8.02 -0.26
CA ALA A 73 11.41 7.99 -1.70
C ALA A 73 11.43 6.54 -2.21
N GLY A 74 10.52 6.23 -3.13
CA GLY A 74 10.40 4.90 -3.73
C GLY A 74 9.28 4.05 -3.16
N GLY A 75 9.19 2.80 -3.61
CA GLY A 75 8.13 1.86 -3.24
C GLY A 75 8.32 1.30 -1.83
N ALA A 76 7.47 1.72 -0.89
CA ALA A 76 7.46 1.22 0.49
C ALA A 76 6.42 0.10 0.73
N GLY A 77 5.60 -0.23 -0.28
CA GLY A 77 4.51 -1.20 -0.12
C GLY A 77 3.28 -0.63 0.59
N LYS A 78 2.98 0.65 0.38
CA LYS A 78 1.80 1.33 0.95
C LYS A 78 0.49 0.74 0.48
N THR A 79 0.36 0.51 -0.83
CA THR A 79 -0.89 0.04 -1.46
C THR A 79 -1.43 -1.25 -0.84
N PRO A 80 -0.62 -2.30 -0.58
CA PRO A 80 -1.10 -3.47 0.16
C PRO A 80 -1.55 -3.16 1.60
N VAL A 81 -0.91 -2.20 2.29
CA VAL A 81 -1.35 -1.75 3.61
C VAL A 81 -2.68 -1.02 3.52
N THR A 82 -2.82 -0.09 2.57
CA THR A 82 -4.09 0.60 2.29
C THR A 82 -5.22 -0.40 2.03
N GLN A 83 -4.96 -1.40 1.18
CA GLN A 83 -5.92 -2.47 0.88
C GLN A 83 -6.31 -3.25 2.15
N ALA A 84 -5.34 -3.68 2.96
CA ALA A 84 -5.61 -4.42 4.19
C ALA A 84 -6.42 -3.61 5.20
N VAL A 85 -6.10 -2.32 5.38
CA VAL A 85 -6.84 -1.40 6.25
C VAL A 85 -8.27 -1.20 5.75
N VAL A 86 -8.47 -0.99 4.46
CA VAL A 86 -9.81 -0.82 3.87
C VAL A 86 -10.65 -2.09 4.04
N THR A 87 -10.08 -3.26 3.78
CA THR A 87 -10.75 -4.54 3.98
C THR A 87 -11.14 -4.75 5.46
N TYR A 88 -10.22 -4.44 6.38
CA TYR A 88 -10.51 -4.49 7.82
C TYR A 88 -11.67 -3.56 8.20
N LEU A 89 -11.68 -2.33 7.72
CA LEU A 89 -12.76 -1.36 7.97
C LEU A 89 -14.12 -1.87 7.48
N GLN A 90 -14.18 -2.42 6.26
CA GLN A 90 -15.38 -3.00 5.68
C GLN A 90 -15.92 -4.17 6.52
N GLN A 91 -15.03 -5.06 6.97
CA GLN A 91 -15.38 -6.20 7.82
C GLN A 91 -15.91 -5.78 9.21
N HIS A 92 -15.57 -4.56 9.66
CA HIS A 92 -15.99 -4.02 10.94
C HIS A 92 -17.10 -2.95 10.82
N GLY A 93 -17.84 -2.97 9.71
CA GLY A 93 -19.07 -2.16 9.52
C GLY A 93 -18.82 -0.71 9.12
N TRP A 94 -17.58 -0.31 8.83
CA TRP A 94 -17.27 1.00 8.26
C TRP A 94 -17.58 1.03 6.76
N GLN A 95 -17.87 2.23 6.26
CA GLN A 95 -18.05 2.52 4.83
C GLN A 95 -16.86 3.34 4.32
N PRO A 96 -15.69 2.72 4.08
CA PRO A 96 -14.50 3.46 3.72
C PRO A 96 -14.57 3.99 2.29
N GLY A 97 -14.04 5.21 2.10
CA GLY A 97 -13.71 5.76 0.80
C GLY A 97 -12.20 6.00 0.69
N ILE A 98 -11.63 5.78 -0.48
CA ILE A 98 -10.18 5.92 -0.71
C ILE A 98 -9.92 7.18 -1.50
N VAL A 99 -8.93 7.99 -1.07
CA VAL A 99 -8.46 9.14 -1.83
C VAL A 99 -6.96 9.02 -2.11
N SER A 100 -6.57 9.30 -3.34
CA SER A 100 -5.18 9.21 -3.79
C SER A 100 -4.82 10.38 -4.72
N ARG A 101 -3.52 10.58 -4.97
CA ARG A 101 -3.04 11.54 -5.97
C ARG A 101 -3.19 11.04 -7.40
N GLY A 102 -3.17 9.73 -7.58
CA GLY A 102 -3.07 9.11 -8.89
C GLY A 102 -1.69 9.33 -9.50
N TYR A 103 -0.63 8.90 -8.80
CA TYR A 103 0.73 9.04 -9.32
C TYR A 103 0.87 8.36 -10.68
N GLY A 104 1.56 9.03 -11.62
CA GLY A 104 1.78 8.51 -12.98
C GLY A 104 0.62 8.73 -13.96
N ARG A 105 -0.55 9.24 -13.52
CA ARG A 105 -1.65 9.58 -14.42
C ARG A 105 -1.33 10.77 -15.29
N ARG A 106 -1.91 10.81 -16.49
CA ARG A 106 -1.78 11.93 -17.46
C ARG A 106 -2.81 13.02 -17.22
N THR A 107 -3.89 12.72 -16.52
CA THR A 107 -4.98 13.64 -16.20
C THR A 107 -4.66 14.46 -14.95
N THR A 108 -5.29 15.63 -14.77
CA THR A 108 -5.07 16.52 -13.61
C THR A 108 -6.34 16.81 -12.82
N ASP A 109 -7.50 16.50 -13.38
CA ASP A 109 -8.84 16.71 -12.81
C ASP A 109 -9.12 15.78 -11.62
N CYS A 110 -10.16 16.11 -10.85
CA CYS A 110 -10.72 15.19 -9.88
C CYS A 110 -11.62 14.18 -10.57
N ARG A 111 -11.36 12.88 -10.37
CA ARG A 111 -12.17 11.81 -10.95
C ARG A 111 -12.21 10.56 -10.10
N GLN A 112 -13.24 9.76 -10.32
CA GLN A 112 -13.37 8.42 -9.74
C GLN A 112 -12.48 7.43 -10.49
N ALA A 113 -11.80 6.57 -9.75
CA ALA A 113 -11.15 5.38 -10.28
C ALA A 113 -12.12 4.20 -10.14
N LEU A 114 -12.51 3.63 -11.27
CA LEU A 114 -13.32 2.42 -11.37
C LEU A 114 -12.43 1.19 -11.53
N PRO A 115 -12.93 -0.04 -11.26
CA PRO A 115 -12.15 -1.27 -11.41
C PRO A 115 -11.54 -1.48 -12.81
N ASP A 116 -12.19 -0.94 -13.84
CA ASP A 116 -11.78 -1.01 -15.25
C ASP A 116 -11.11 0.27 -15.76
N SER A 117 -10.97 1.31 -14.94
CA SER A 117 -10.32 2.57 -15.35
C SER A 117 -8.91 2.34 -15.87
N PRO A 118 -8.54 2.98 -16.99
CA PRO A 118 -7.18 2.91 -17.51
C PRO A 118 -6.18 3.54 -16.53
N ALA A 119 -5.06 2.86 -16.31
CA ALA A 119 -4.04 3.32 -15.38
C ALA A 119 -3.45 4.71 -15.74
N HIS A 120 -3.39 5.04 -17.04
CA HIS A 120 -2.92 6.37 -17.48
C HIS A 120 -3.89 7.50 -17.15
N GLU A 121 -5.14 7.21 -16.80
CA GLU A 121 -6.13 8.21 -16.39
C GLU A 121 -6.20 8.40 -14.89
N VAL A 122 -6.06 7.34 -14.11
CA VAL A 122 -6.27 7.37 -12.64
C VAL A 122 -5.02 7.02 -11.84
N GLY A 123 -4.02 6.39 -12.45
CA GLY A 123 -2.83 5.82 -11.82
C GLY A 123 -2.97 4.32 -11.55
N ASP A 124 -1.85 3.61 -11.55
CA ASP A 124 -1.83 2.15 -11.34
C ASP A 124 -2.38 1.74 -9.97
N GLU A 125 -1.96 2.45 -8.91
CA GLU A 125 -2.34 2.12 -7.53
C GLU A 125 -3.82 2.38 -7.24
N PRO A 126 -4.43 3.53 -7.62
CA PRO A 126 -5.87 3.74 -7.46
C PRO A 126 -6.73 2.76 -8.27
N ALA A 127 -6.31 2.41 -9.50
CA ALA A 127 -7.01 1.40 -10.30
C ALA A 127 -6.97 0.03 -9.63
N LEU A 128 -5.83 -0.35 -9.04
CA LEU A 128 -5.69 -1.59 -8.27
C LEU A 128 -6.59 -1.56 -7.03
N LEU A 129 -6.56 -0.49 -6.24
CA LEU A 129 -7.37 -0.35 -5.02
C LEU A 129 -8.87 -0.42 -5.32
N ALA A 130 -9.33 0.24 -6.39
CA ALA A 130 -10.75 0.18 -6.80
C ALA A 130 -11.18 -1.26 -7.11
N ARG A 131 -10.32 -2.02 -7.81
CA ARG A 131 -10.61 -3.40 -8.20
C ARG A 131 -10.57 -4.36 -7.02
N THR A 132 -9.58 -4.21 -6.13
CA THR A 132 -9.34 -5.20 -5.07
C THR A 132 -10.16 -4.97 -3.81
N THR A 133 -10.61 -3.74 -3.54
CA THR A 133 -11.36 -3.41 -2.33
C THR A 133 -12.85 -3.23 -2.56
N GLY A 134 -13.27 -2.91 -3.79
CA GLY A 134 -14.64 -2.53 -4.10
C GLY A 134 -15.10 -1.22 -3.43
N ALA A 135 -14.23 -0.56 -2.67
CA ALA A 135 -14.53 0.74 -2.07
C ALA A 135 -14.48 1.85 -3.14
N PRO A 136 -15.24 2.95 -3.00
CA PRO A 136 -15.12 4.09 -3.89
C PRO A 136 -13.72 4.72 -3.77
N VAL A 137 -13.08 4.94 -4.92
CA VAL A 137 -11.73 5.52 -5.03
C VAL A 137 -11.80 6.78 -5.85
N PHE A 138 -11.28 7.90 -5.32
CA PHE A 138 -11.19 9.17 -6.04
C PHE A 138 -9.74 9.65 -6.09
N VAL A 139 -9.37 10.21 -7.24
CA VAL A 139 -8.03 10.78 -7.44
C VAL A 139 -8.14 12.27 -7.75
N ALA A 140 -7.34 13.08 -7.06
CA ALA A 140 -7.21 14.51 -7.32
C ALA A 140 -5.82 15.00 -6.95
N ARG A 141 -5.40 16.12 -7.53
CA ARG A 141 -4.15 16.77 -7.16
C ARG A 141 -4.18 17.21 -5.70
N GLN A 142 -5.30 17.78 -5.27
CA GLN A 142 -5.57 18.10 -3.86
C GLN A 142 -6.48 17.02 -3.27
N ARG A 143 -6.06 16.41 -2.15
CA ARG A 143 -6.83 15.34 -1.51
C ARG A 143 -8.22 15.78 -1.07
N ILE A 144 -8.36 17.04 -0.67
CA ILE A 144 -9.65 17.57 -0.22
C ILE A 144 -10.68 17.60 -1.35
N GLU A 145 -10.28 17.87 -2.59
CA GLU A 145 -11.15 17.80 -3.76
C GLU A 145 -11.68 16.36 -3.97
N ALA A 146 -10.76 15.37 -3.83
CA ALA A 146 -11.15 13.97 -3.91
C ALA A 146 -12.12 13.57 -2.79
N VAL A 147 -11.90 14.05 -1.56
CA VAL A 147 -12.80 13.82 -0.42
C VAL A 147 -14.19 14.41 -0.68
N GLN A 148 -14.25 15.66 -1.14
CA GLN A 148 -15.51 16.34 -1.41
C GLN A 148 -16.31 15.63 -2.52
N ALA A 149 -15.65 15.30 -3.63
CA ALA A 149 -16.26 14.56 -4.72
C ALA A 149 -16.72 13.17 -4.29
N LEU A 150 -15.90 12.43 -3.54
CA LEU A 150 -16.22 11.11 -3.04
C LEU A 150 -17.47 11.16 -2.15
N ARG A 151 -17.52 12.07 -1.17
CA ARG A 151 -18.65 12.17 -0.25
C ARG A 151 -19.93 12.68 -0.92
N ALA A 152 -19.81 13.50 -1.96
CA ALA A 152 -20.97 13.94 -2.75
C ALA A 152 -21.60 12.76 -3.52
N HIS A 153 -20.77 11.86 -4.08
CA HIS A 153 -21.24 10.69 -4.83
C HIS A 153 -21.61 9.50 -3.92
N TYR A 154 -20.94 9.37 -2.77
CA TYR A 154 -21.09 8.27 -1.82
C TYR A 154 -21.34 8.82 -0.41
N PRO A 155 -22.54 9.37 -0.14
CA PRO A 155 -22.84 10.03 1.14
C PRO A 155 -22.81 9.08 2.35
N ALA A 156 -22.93 7.77 2.13
CA ALA A 156 -22.79 6.76 3.18
C ALA A 156 -21.33 6.58 3.67
N THR A 157 -20.35 7.14 2.97
CA THR A 157 -18.93 7.06 3.39
C THR A 157 -18.76 7.74 4.74
N ASN A 158 -18.30 6.96 5.73
CA ASN A 158 -18.13 7.41 7.11
C ASN A 158 -16.69 7.41 7.59
N ILE A 159 -15.74 7.02 6.75
CA ILE A 159 -14.30 7.09 7.00
C ILE A 159 -13.53 7.21 5.66
N ILE A 160 -12.47 7.99 5.65
CA ILE A 160 -11.59 8.17 4.49
C ILE A 160 -10.24 7.48 4.75
N VAL A 161 -9.73 6.77 3.75
CA VAL A 161 -8.36 6.26 3.74
C VAL A 161 -7.57 6.99 2.65
N SER A 162 -6.58 7.78 3.06
CA SER A 162 -5.71 8.52 2.14
C SER A 162 -4.46 7.71 1.81
N ASP A 163 -4.35 7.24 0.58
CA ASP A 163 -3.19 6.53 0.08
C ASP A 163 -2.07 7.52 -0.32
N ASP A 164 -0.83 7.24 0.14
CA ASP A 164 0.37 8.09 0.02
C ASP A 164 0.12 9.55 0.46
N GLY A 165 -0.48 9.71 1.64
CA GLY A 165 -0.97 10.99 2.12
C GLY A 165 -0.10 11.69 3.16
N LEU A 166 1.02 11.11 3.68
CA LEU A 166 1.77 11.68 4.81
C LEU A 166 2.28 13.09 4.55
N GLN A 167 2.78 13.39 3.34
CA GLN A 167 3.25 14.72 2.97
C GLN A 167 2.14 15.70 2.59
N HIS A 168 0.87 15.26 2.53
CA HIS A 168 -0.24 16.11 2.13
C HIS A 168 -0.92 16.76 3.35
N LEU A 169 -0.26 17.74 3.94
CA LEU A 169 -0.65 18.37 5.22
C LEU A 169 -1.96 19.17 5.16
N ALA A 170 -2.47 19.48 3.97
CA ALA A 170 -3.72 20.22 3.79
C ALA A 170 -4.99 19.41 4.16
N LEU A 171 -4.91 18.08 4.29
CA LEU A 171 -5.99 17.24 4.77
C LEU A 171 -5.76 16.92 6.25
N ALA A 172 -6.72 17.30 7.12
CA ALA A 172 -6.71 16.90 8.52
C ALA A 172 -6.82 15.37 8.62
N ARG A 173 -6.17 14.81 9.63
CA ARG A 173 -6.01 13.36 9.78
C ARG A 173 -6.11 12.97 11.25
N ASP A 174 -6.65 11.79 11.50
CA ASP A 174 -6.87 11.25 12.84
C ASP A 174 -5.90 10.10 13.13
N ILE A 175 -5.61 9.26 12.13
CA ILE A 175 -4.71 8.12 12.23
C ILE A 175 -3.65 8.22 11.13
N GLU A 176 -2.37 8.10 11.50
CA GLU A 176 -1.25 8.07 10.56
C GLU A 176 -0.49 6.75 10.66
N LEU A 177 -0.42 6.02 9.56
CA LEU A 177 0.33 4.76 9.42
C LEU A 177 1.53 5.00 8.52
N CYS A 178 2.74 4.92 9.09
CA CYS A 178 3.99 5.08 8.36
C CYS A 178 4.57 3.71 7.98
N VAL A 179 4.76 3.49 6.68
CA VAL A 179 5.21 2.20 6.14
C VAL A 179 6.65 2.28 5.69
N PHE A 180 7.47 1.31 6.09
CA PHE A 180 8.85 1.13 5.67
C PHE A 180 9.04 -0.20 4.94
N ASN A 181 9.86 -0.18 3.92
CA ASN A 181 10.38 -1.38 3.31
C ASN A 181 11.66 -1.85 4.03
N GLU A 182 12.32 -2.88 3.48
CA GLU A 182 13.53 -3.49 4.02
C GLU A 182 14.74 -2.53 4.06
N ASP A 183 14.71 -1.41 3.30
CA ASP A 183 15.77 -0.39 3.29
C ASP A 183 15.69 0.56 4.50
N GLY A 184 14.57 0.54 5.24
CA GLY A 184 14.34 1.41 6.38
C GLY A 184 14.51 2.89 6.01
N VAL A 185 15.28 3.64 6.78
CA VAL A 185 15.55 5.07 6.54
C VAL A 185 16.79 5.32 5.65
N GLY A 186 17.43 4.25 5.16
CA GLY A 186 18.70 4.37 4.41
C GLY A 186 19.77 5.08 5.20
N ASN A 187 20.45 6.08 4.62
CA ASN A 187 21.50 6.87 5.30
C ASN A 187 20.94 7.91 6.29
N GLY A 188 19.61 8.03 6.43
CA GLY A 188 18.94 8.94 7.36
C GLY A 188 18.94 10.42 6.94
N TRP A 189 19.33 10.74 5.72
CA TRP A 189 19.31 12.11 5.20
C TRP A 189 18.09 12.36 4.31
N LEU A 190 17.72 13.64 4.24
CA LEU A 190 16.67 14.10 3.36
C LEU A 190 17.12 14.12 1.89
N LEU A 191 16.15 14.13 0.99
CA LEU A 191 16.41 14.38 -0.43
C LEU A 191 17.17 15.69 -0.62
N PRO A 192 18.12 15.77 -1.59
CA PRO A 192 18.58 14.71 -2.47
C PRO A 192 19.73 13.86 -1.92
N ALA A 193 20.30 14.18 -0.75
CA ALA A 193 21.44 13.48 -0.16
C ALA A 193 21.09 12.12 0.47
N GLY A 194 19.83 11.85 0.69
CA GLY A 194 19.31 10.61 1.23
C GLY A 194 17.89 10.33 0.75
N PRO A 195 17.27 9.22 1.18
CA PRO A 195 15.98 8.80 0.70
C PRO A 195 14.81 9.50 1.37
N LEU A 196 15.01 10.24 2.45
CA LEU A 196 13.93 10.79 3.24
C LEU A 196 13.22 11.95 2.53
N ARG A 197 11.89 11.86 2.40
CA ARG A 197 11.01 12.93 1.93
C ARG A 197 10.74 13.97 3.01
N GLU A 198 10.78 13.54 4.27
CA GLU A 198 10.58 14.37 5.47
C GLU A 198 11.41 13.82 6.63
N PRO A 199 11.69 14.65 7.68
CA PRO A 199 12.48 14.18 8.82
C PRO A 199 11.89 12.95 9.51
N TRP A 200 12.77 12.02 9.90
CA TRP A 200 12.43 10.86 10.70
C TRP A 200 13.37 10.78 11.90
N PRO A 201 12.91 10.40 13.12
CA PRO A 201 11.51 10.04 13.43
C PRO A 201 10.57 11.26 13.51
N ARG A 202 9.28 10.97 13.33
CA ARG A 202 8.19 11.92 13.52
C ARG A 202 7.03 11.25 14.27
N PRO A 203 6.14 12.01 14.92
CA PRO A 203 4.91 11.46 15.49
C PRO A 203 4.04 10.81 14.39
N VAL A 204 3.61 9.59 14.64
CA VAL A 204 2.61 8.84 13.85
C VAL A 204 1.83 7.92 14.80
N THR A 205 0.70 7.39 14.38
CA THR A 205 -0.09 6.45 15.19
C THR A 205 0.59 5.08 15.26
N ALA A 206 1.12 4.60 14.14
CA ALA A 206 1.87 3.35 14.07
C ALA A 206 2.92 3.36 12.97
N THR A 207 3.99 2.62 13.18
CA THR A 207 5.02 2.32 12.18
C THR A 207 4.88 0.86 11.74
N LEU A 208 4.78 0.64 10.43
CA LEU A 208 4.73 -0.69 9.83
C LEU A 208 6.01 -0.91 9.03
N TYR A 209 6.67 -2.05 9.18
CA TYR A 209 7.95 -2.26 8.52
C TYR A 209 8.12 -3.70 8.00
N ALA A 210 8.76 -3.83 6.86
CA ALA A 210 9.24 -5.10 6.34
C ALA A 210 10.72 -5.28 6.74
N GLY A 211 11.08 -6.49 7.15
CA GLY A 211 12.46 -6.81 7.57
C GLY A 211 12.79 -6.28 8.96
N GLN A 212 13.71 -5.33 9.07
CA GLN A 212 14.14 -4.75 10.34
C GLN A 212 13.41 -3.44 10.64
N PRO A 213 13.12 -3.14 11.92
CA PRO A 213 12.52 -1.88 12.30
C PRO A 213 13.43 -0.70 11.90
N PRO A 214 12.83 0.42 11.43
CA PRO A 214 13.61 1.59 11.02
C PRO A 214 14.40 2.18 12.20
N GLN A 215 15.66 2.54 11.98
CA GLN A 215 16.50 3.17 12.98
C GLN A 215 16.85 4.62 12.55
N PRO A 216 16.69 5.62 13.43
CA PRO A 216 16.16 5.52 14.81
C PRO A 216 14.66 5.21 14.84
N MET A 217 14.23 4.56 15.91
CA MET A 217 12.81 4.33 16.18
C MET A 217 12.13 5.63 16.62
N GLY A 218 10.86 5.83 16.18
CA GLY A 218 9.99 6.83 16.76
C GLY A 218 9.38 6.38 18.09
N SER A 219 8.56 7.22 18.70
CA SER A 219 7.80 6.90 19.92
C SER A 219 6.57 6.04 19.66
N ALA A 220 6.13 5.95 18.41
CA ALA A 220 4.96 5.16 18.04
C ALA A 220 5.23 3.67 18.06
N PRO A 221 4.23 2.84 18.41
CA PRO A 221 4.31 1.39 18.27
C PRO A 221 4.73 0.97 16.87
N ALA A 222 5.60 -0.05 16.77
CA ALA A 222 6.11 -0.54 15.51
C ALA A 222 5.79 -2.03 15.32
N PHE A 223 5.26 -2.38 14.15
CA PHE A 223 4.77 -3.71 13.83
C PHE A 223 5.44 -4.23 12.56
N ALA A 224 5.93 -5.46 12.65
CA ALA A 224 6.47 -6.15 11.47
C ALA A 224 5.33 -6.58 10.55
N LEU A 225 5.47 -6.26 9.27
CA LEU A 225 4.57 -6.76 8.24
C LEU A 225 5.23 -7.90 7.46
N GLN A 226 4.45 -8.89 7.09
CA GLN A 226 4.90 -9.97 6.24
C GLN A 226 4.16 -9.92 4.91
N ARG A 227 4.90 -10.12 3.82
CA ARG A 227 4.35 -10.21 2.46
C ARG A 227 4.37 -11.65 2.03
N ARG A 228 3.25 -12.12 1.50
CA ARG A 228 3.12 -13.47 0.94
C ARG A 228 2.39 -13.39 -0.39
N LEU A 229 2.69 -14.29 -1.29
CA LEU A 229 1.88 -14.47 -2.47
C LEU A 229 0.58 -15.19 -2.08
N ALA A 230 -0.52 -14.80 -2.72
CA ALA A 230 -1.78 -15.52 -2.56
C ALA A 230 -1.61 -16.97 -3.05
N PRO A 231 -2.35 -17.92 -2.47
CA PRO A 231 -2.31 -19.32 -2.93
C PRO A 231 -2.93 -19.48 -4.33
N THR A 232 -3.74 -18.52 -4.79
CA THR A 232 -4.45 -18.56 -6.06
C THR A 232 -4.02 -17.41 -6.94
N ALA A 233 -3.65 -17.69 -8.19
CA ALA A 233 -3.46 -16.73 -9.26
C ALA A 233 -4.71 -16.67 -10.15
N TYR A 234 -4.90 -15.56 -10.87
CA TYR A 234 -5.99 -15.39 -11.82
C TYR A 234 -5.51 -14.69 -13.09
N ASN A 235 -6.23 -14.88 -14.21
CA ASN A 235 -5.84 -14.30 -15.50
C ASN A 235 -6.90 -13.31 -16.05
N GLY A 236 -6.60 -12.70 -17.19
CA GLY A 236 -7.48 -11.73 -17.83
C GLY A 236 -8.75 -12.36 -18.46
N LEU A 237 -8.82 -13.69 -18.53
CA LEU A 237 -9.98 -14.45 -19.01
C LEU A 237 -10.95 -14.79 -17.87
N GLY A 238 -10.61 -14.45 -16.62
CA GLY A 238 -11.41 -14.75 -15.44
C GLY A 238 -11.17 -16.16 -14.86
N GLU A 239 -10.14 -16.86 -15.34
CA GLU A 239 -9.77 -18.17 -14.82
C GLU A 239 -8.94 -18.03 -13.55
N HIS A 240 -9.04 -19.02 -12.66
CA HIS A 240 -8.28 -19.10 -11.41
C HIS A 240 -7.49 -20.40 -11.36
N ILE A 241 -6.28 -20.36 -10.83
CA ILE A 241 -5.40 -21.52 -10.66
C ILE A 241 -4.73 -21.49 -9.29
N ASP A 242 -4.59 -22.67 -8.67
CA ASP A 242 -3.73 -22.80 -7.48
C ASP A 242 -2.27 -22.57 -7.89
N LEU A 243 -1.58 -21.70 -7.16
CA LEU A 243 -0.20 -21.35 -7.44
C LEU A 243 0.74 -22.58 -7.36
N LEU A 244 0.43 -23.54 -6.49
CA LEU A 244 1.17 -24.81 -6.40
C LEU A 244 1.01 -25.69 -7.64
N THR A 245 -0.06 -25.57 -8.40
CA THR A 245 -0.21 -26.26 -9.68
C THR A 245 0.82 -25.74 -10.69
N LEU A 246 1.11 -24.44 -10.67
CA LEU A 246 2.15 -23.84 -11.51
C LEU A 246 3.57 -24.25 -11.09
N ALA A 247 3.77 -24.71 -9.85
CA ALA A 247 5.06 -25.20 -9.38
C ALA A 247 5.49 -26.53 -10.05
N GLN A 248 4.60 -27.21 -10.74
CA GLN A 248 4.89 -28.49 -11.41
C GLN A 248 5.62 -28.33 -12.75
N GLN A 249 5.73 -27.12 -13.27
CA GLN A 249 6.41 -26.82 -14.54
C GLN A 249 7.17 -25.49 -14.47
N PRO A 250 8.23 -25.32 -15.27
CA PRO A 250 8.92 -24.05 -15.36
C PRO A 250 8.00 -22.94 -15.85
N VAL A 251 8.10 -21.75 -15.24
CA VAL A 251 7.29 -20.58 -15.58
C VAL A 251 8.18 -19.41 -15.98
N GLU A 252 7.66 -18.52 -16.81
CA GLU A 252 8.23 -17.21 -17.07
C GLU A 252 7.59 -16.19 -16.14
N ALA A 253 8.38 -15.31 -15.54
CA ALA A 253 7.87 -14.25 -14.65
C ALA A 253 8.32 -12.86 -15.09
N VAL A 254 7.41 -11.91 -15.10
CA VAL A 254 7.69 -10.51 -15.43
C VAL A 254 7.12 -9.58 -14.37
N ALA A 255 7.85 -8.50 -14.07
CA ALA A 255 7.37 -7.48 -13.15
C ALA A 255 7.92 -6.08 -13.51
N ALA A 256 7.02 -5.09 -13.48
CA ALA A 256 7.27 -3.67 -13.69
C ALA A 256 6.96 -2.86 -12.42
N ILE A 257 7.56 -3.27 -11.32
CA ILE A 257 7.42 -2.67 -9.98
C ILE A 257 8.78 -2.21 -9.47
N ALA A 258 8.79 -1.38 -8.43
CA ALA A 258 10.03 -0.84 -7.85
C ALA A 258 11.06 -1.92 -7.44
N ARG A 259 10.62 -3.15 -7.11
CA ARG A 259 11.47 -4.26 -6.67
C ARG A 259 11.06 -5.58 -7.32
N PRO A 260 11.32 -5.77 -8.62
CA PRO A 260 10.94 -7.00 -9.32
C PRO A 260 11.56 -8.26 -8.71
N GLY A 261 12.82 -8.17 -8.27
CA GLY A 261 13.53 -9.29 -7.66
C GLY A 261 12.87 -9.83 -6.38
N ALA A 262 12.17 -9.00 -5.62
CA ALA A 262 11.42 -9.46 -4.45
C ALA A 262 10.24 -10.35 -4.85
N PHE A 263 9.54 -10.02 -5.92
CA PHE A 263 8.47 -10.85 -6.47
C PHE A 263 9.00 -12.21 -6.95
N PHE A 264 10.10 -12.22 -7.70
CA PHE A 264 10.71 -13.48 -8.17
C PHE A 264 11.20 -14.34 -7.02
N ALA A 265 11.82 -13.73 -6.00
CA ALA A 265 12.25 -14.46 -4.80
C ALA A 265 11.06 -15.08 -4.03
N MET A 266 9.92 -14.40 -3.96
CA MET A 266 8.71 -14.96 -3.35
C MET A 266 8.15 -16.14 -4.14
N LEU A 267 8.17 -16.11 -5.48
CA LEU A 267 7.77 -17.22 -6.32
C LEU A 267 8.69 -18.45 -6.08
N GLN A 268 10.00 -18.23 -6.07
CA GLN A 268 10.99 -19.28 -5.80
C GLN A 268 10.84 -19.88 -4.39
N ALA A 269 10.56 -19.03 -3.39
CA ALA A 269 10.33 -19.48 -2.02
C ALA A 269 9.06 -20.36 -1.88
N GLN A 270 8.12 -20.24 -2.81
CA GLN A 270 6.94 -21.11 -2.93
C GLN A 270 7.22 -22.39 -3.77
N GLY A 271 8.47 -22.59 -4.19
CA GLY A 271 8.86 -23.77 -4.98
C GLY A 271 8.53 -23.65 -6.47
N ILE A 272 8.20 -22.46 -6.98
CA ILE A 272 7.90 -22.26 -8.40
C ILE A 272 9.21 -22.15 -9.18
N PRO A 273 9.48 -23.07 -10.13
CA PRO A 273 10.70 -23.03 -10.93
C PRO A 273 10.60 -21.95 -12.01
N LEU A 274 11.50 -20.95 -11.96
CA LEU A 274 11.55 -19.85 -12.92
C LEU A 274 12.45 -20.21 -14.10
N ALA A 275 11.87 -20.39 -15.30
CA ALA A 275 12.61 -20.59 -16.55
C ALA A 275 13.25 -19.29 -17.04
N ALA A 276 12.52 -18.17 -16.88
CA ALA A 276 13.00 -16.84 -17.22
C ALA A 276 12.38 -15.79 -16.29
N THR A 277 13.11 -14.70 -16.07
CA THR A 277 12.62 -13.53 -15.31
C THR A 277 12.94 -12.25 -16.04
N GLN A 278 11.96 -11.35 -16.13
CA GLN A 278 12.15 -10.05 -16.75
C GLN A 278 11.76 -8.93 -15.79
N SER A 279 12.74 -8.07 -15.50
CA SER A 279 12.53 -6.85 -14.73
C SER A 279 12.35 -5.69 -15.69
N LEU A 280 11.20 -5.04 -15.67
CA LEU A 280 10.92 -3.84 -16.43
C LEU A 280 10.99 -2.60 -15.52
N PRO A 281 11.18 -1.39 -16.08
CA PRO A 281 11.08 -0.16 -15.32
C PRO A 281 9.75 -0.07 -14.55
N ASP A 282 9.78 0.51 -13.34
CA ASP A 282 8.55 0.71 -12.55
C ASP A 282 7.52 1.48 -13.37
N HIS A 283 6.26 1.03 -13.36
CA HIS A 283 5.15 1.56 -14.15
C HIS A 283 5.26 1.37 -15.68
N ALA A 284 6.12 0.49 -16.20
CA ALA A 284 6.17 0.17 -17.64
C ALA A 284 4.77 -0.19 -18.18
N ASP A 285 4.53 0.17 -19.45
CA ASP A 285 3.24 -0.08 -20.14
C ASP A 285 3.16 -1.43 -20.85
N PHE A 286 4.27 -2.19 -20.86
CA PHE A 286 4.41 -3.47 -21.57
C PHE A 286 4.31 -3.40 -23.10
N ALA A 287 4.27 -2.23 -23.71
CA ALA A 287 4.13 -2.08 -25.16
C ALA A 287 5.23 -2.79 -25.98
N HIS A 288 6.43 -2.89 -25.41
CA HIS A 288 7.60 -3.54 -26.02
C HIS A 288 7.99 -4.84 -25.30
N PHE A 289 7.10 -5.39 -24.46
CA PHE A 289 7.37 -6.64 -23.80
C PHE A 289 7.34 -7.80 -24.80
N SER A 290 8.36 -8.64 -24.74
CA SER A 290 8.45 -9.89 -25.53
C SER A 290 8.76 -11.04 -24.60
N ARG A 291 8.05 -12.14 -24.76
CA ARG A 291 8.30 -13.37 -24.00
C ARG A 291 9.65 -13.96 -24.35
N GLN A 292 10.36 -14.46 -23.33
CA GLN A 292 11.61 -15.18 -23.50
C GLN A 292 11.41 -16.68 -23.67
N CYS A 293 10.27 -17.20 -23.19
CA CYS A 293 9.89 -18.61 -23.31
C CYS A 293 8.76 -18.78 -24.33
N GLY A 294 8.57 -20.05 -24.76
CA GLY A 294 7.48 -20.42 -25.69
C GLY A 294 6.09 -20.15 -25.11
N HIS A 295 5.09 -20.15 -25.99
CA HIS A 295 3.69 -19.87 -25.60
C HIS A 295 3.12 -20.88 -24.60
N ASP A 296 3.62 -22.11 -24.59
CA ASP A 296 3.17 -23.17 -23.67
C ASP A 296 3.70 -22.99 -22.25
N THR A 297 4.73 -22.14 -22.04
CA THR A 297 5.25 -21.82 -20.71
C THR A 297 4.32 -20.84 -20.03
N PRO A 298 3.79 -21.10 -18.81
CA PRO A 298 2.96 -20.14 -18.11
C PRO A 298 3.70 -18.84 -17.85
N LEU A 299 3.02 -17.69 -18.07
CA LEU A 299 3.54 -16.37 -17.80
C LEU A 299 2.91 -15.83 -16.52
N LEU A 300 3.73 -15.45 -15.54
CA LEU A 300 3.31 -14.89 -14.28
C LEU A 300 3.69 -13.41 -14.19
N CYS A 301 2.81 -12.61 -13.60
CA CYS A 301 3.07 -11.21 -13.32
C CYS A 301 2.53 -10.79 -11.95
N THR A 302 2.89 -9.59 -11.51
CA THR A 302 2.26 -9.01 -10.32
C THR A 302 0.83 -8.54 -10.63
N GLU A 303 -0.02 -8.50 -9.62
CA GLU A 303 -1.39 -8.00 -9.77
C GLU A 303 -1.44 -6.53 -10.24
N LYS A 304 -0.44 -5.71 -9.85
CA LYS A 304 -0.29 -4.32 -10.30
C LYS A 304 -0.08 -4.22 -11.81
N ASP A 305 0.70 -5.15 -12.37
CA ASP A 305 1.08 -5.16 -13.79
C ASP A 305 0.04 -5.83 -14.69
N ALA A 306 -0.79 -6.68 -14.11
CA ALA A 306 -1.68 -7.59 -14.81
C ALA A 306 -2.51 -6.93 -15.90
N ARG A 307 -3.21 -5.82 -15.59
CA ARG A 307 -4.08 -5.17 -16.58
C ARG A 307 -3.36 -4.65 -17.83
N LYS A 308 -2.13 -4.19 -17.66
CA LYS A 308 -1.32 -3.72 -18.78
C LYS A 308 -0.84 -4.91 -19.62
N LEU A 309 -0.40 -5.96 -18.94
CA LEU A 309 0.07 -7.18 -19.60
C LEU A 309 -1.07 -7.92 -20.33
N TRP A 310 -2.26 -7.96 -19.75
CA TRP A 310 -3.42 -8.64 -20.34
C TRP A 310 -3.92 -8.05 -21.66
N CYS A 311 -3.58 -6.80 -21.98
CA CYS A 311 -3.86 -6.23 -23.29
C CYS A 311 -3.22 -7.03 -24.43
N GLN A 312 -2.09 -7.69 -24.18
CA GLN A 312 -1.35 -8.52 -25.16
C GLN A 312 -1.31 -10.00 -24.77
N HIS A 313 -1.38 -10.31 -23.48
CA HIS A 313 -1.26 -11.65 -22.92
C HIS A 313 -2.38 -11.92 -21.91
N PRO A 314 -3.65 -12.05 -22.34
CA PRO A 314 -4.80 -12.22 -21.43
C PRO A 314 -4.72 -13.50 -20.59
N GLN A 315 -4.01 -14.52 -21.04
CA GLN A 315 -3.75 -15.77 -20.31
C GLN A 315 -2.65 -15.66 -19.25
N ALA A 316 -1.93 -14.52 -19.15
CA ALA A 316 -0.91 -14.33 -18.11
C ALA A 316 -1.54 -14.33 -16.72
N TRP A 317 -0.91 -15.02 -15.79
CA TRP A 317 -1.39 -15.21 -14.43
C TRP A 317 -0.93 -14.08 -13.53
N ALA A 318 -1.85 -13.31 -13.01
CA ALA A 318 -1.61 -12.33 -11.96
C ALA A 318 -1.53 -13.03 -10.62
N VAL A 319 -0.45 -12.82 -9.89
CA VAL A 319 -0.26 -13.37 -8.54
C VAL A 319 -0.47 -12.26 -7.52
N PRO A 320 -1.59 -12.27 -6.75
CA PRO A 320 -1.85 -11.25 -5.75
C PRO A 320 -0.84 -11.29 -4.61
N LEU A 321 -0.53 -10.11 -4.08
CA LEU A 321 0.28 -9.95 -2.89
C LEU A 321 -0.64 -9.84 -1.67
N GLN A 322 -0.53 -10.75 -0.73
CA GLN A 322 -1.21 -10.70 0.56
C GLN A 322 -0.28 -10.10 1.62
N LEU A 323 -0.85 -9.23 2.43
CA LEU A 323 -0.17 -8.65 3.58
C LEU A 323 -0.68 -9.30 4.86
N GLN A 324 0.23 -9.76 5.68
CA GLN A 324 -0.07 -10.24 7.02
C GLN A 324 0.47 -9.25 8.05
N LEU A 325 -0.42 -8.71 8.86
CA LEU A 325 -0.11 -7.83 9.99
C LEU A 325 -0.43 -8.55 11.29
N PRO A 326 0.35 -8.31 12.37
CA PRO A 326 0.13 -8.97 13.65
C PRO A 326 -1.19 -8.51 14.31
N ALA A 327 -1.76 -9.36 15.18
CA ALA A 327 -3.00 -9.07 15.89
C ALA A 327 -2.93 -7.76 16.69
N ASP A 328 -1.80 -7.51 17.36
CA ASP A 328 -1.57 -6.29 18.17
C ASP A 328 -1.71 -4.99 17.36
N PHE A 329 -1.41 -5.03 16.05
CA PHE A 329 -1.65 -3.88 15.17
C PHE A 329 -3.15 -3.65 14.97
N TRP A 330 -3.91 -4.71 14.73
CA TRP A 330 -5.36 -4.60 14.56
C TRP A 330 -6.05 -4.15 15.84
N ASP A 331 -5.57 -4.62 17.01
CA ASP A 331 -6.05 -4.17 18.32
C ASP A 331 -5.77 -2.69 18.56
N LEU A 332 -4.58 -2.21 18.13
CA LEU A 332 -4.28 -0.77 18.17
C LEU A 332 -5.23 0.00 17.27
N LEU A 333 -5.39 -0.44 16.01
CA LEU A 333 -6.26 0.24 15.05
C LEU A 333 -7.71 0.28 15.54
N ALA A 334 -8.21 -0.82 16.11
CA ALA A 334 -9.56 -0.88 16.70
C ALA A 334 -9.73 0.15 17.84
N ARG A 335 -8.74 0.26 18.75
CA ARG A 335 -8.77 1.25 19.84
C ARG A 335 -8.77 2.69 19.32
N GLU A 336 -7.96 2.98 18.30
CA GLU A 336 -7.93 4.33 17.71
C GLU A 336 -9.26 4.66 17.00
N LEU A 337 -9.83 3.70 16.27
CA LEU A 337 -11.13 3.86 15.63
C LEU A 337 -12.27 4.06 16.62
N ALA A 338 -12.24 3.38 17.77
CA ALA A 338 -13.26 3.53 18.82
C ALA A 338 -13.29 4.96 19.37
N LYS A 339 -12.15 5.66 19.43
CA LYS A 339 -12.09 7.09 19.85
C LYS A 339 -12.75 8.04 18.86
N LEU A 340 -12.89 7.62 17.60
CA LEU A 340 -13.41 8.45 16.50
C LEU A 340 -14.91 8.23 16.25
N GLN A 341 -15.49 7.19 16.83
CA GLN A 341 -16.94 7.01 16.81
C GLN A 341 -17.59 8.07 17.71
N PRO A 342 -18.65 8.75 17.25
CA PRO A 342 -19.40 9.63 18.13
C PRO A 342 -19.89 8.78 19.32
N THR A 343 -19.55 9.20 20.53
CA THR A 343 -20.13 8.60 21.73
C THR A 343 -21.64 8.72 21.63
N ASN A 344 -22.34 7.61 21.42
CA ASN A 344 -23.77 7.51 21.65
C ASN A 344 -24.03 7.61 23.15
N SER A 345 -23.80 8.78 23.75
CA SER A 345 -24.38 9.09 25.04
C SER A 345 -25.88 9.29 24.80
N PRO A 346 -26.75 8.51 25.46
CA PRO A 346 -28.17 8.80 25.42
C PRO A 346 -28.37 10.25 25.87
N PRO A 347 -29.34 10.97 25.30
CA PRO A 347 -29.62 12.34 25.71
C PRO A 347 -29.85 12.34 27.22
N GLU A 348 -29.10 13.12 27.98
CA GLU A 348 -29.38 13.41 29.37
C GLU A 348 -30.86 13.82 29.45
N HIS A 349 -31.64 13.04 30.16
CA HIS A 349 -33.01 13.42 30.54
C HIS A 349 -32.88 14.75 31.30
N VAL A 350 -33.15 15.85 30.61
CA VAL A 350 -33.42 17.14 31.26
C VAL A 350 -34.70 16.91 32.09
N ASN A 351 -34.47 16.73 33.39
CA ASN A 351 -35.55 16.72 34.37
C ASN A 351 -36.32 18.02 34.19
N ALA A 352 -37.53 17.91 33.62
CA ALA A 352 -38.51 18.99 33.63
C ALA A 352 -38.87 19.30 35.08
N THR A 353 -38.25 20.33 35.62
CA THR A 353 -38.66 20.91 36.91
C THR A 353 -40.05 21.43 36.78
N THR A 354 -40.98 20.78 37.46
CA THR A 354 -42.36 21.15 37.66
C THR A 354 -42.43 22.59 38.10
N ILE A 355 -43.00 23.48 37.27
CA ILE A 355 -43.46 24.79 37.70
C ILE A 355 -44.90 24.59 38.10
N GLY A 356 -45.16 24.64 39.42
CA GLY A 356 -46.48 24.64 40.01
C GLY A 356 -47.26 25.93 39.72
N PRO A 357 -48.59 25.93 39.85
CA PRO A 357 -49.44 27.01 39.41
C PRO A 357 -49.49 28.15 40.43
N PHE A 358 -49.41 29.39 39.92
CA PHE A 358 -50.08 30.55 40.44
C PHE A 358 -50.53 31.45 39.30
#